data_ca640bcec7989fed82a5f3f0790a0f3f
#
_entry.id   ca640bcec7989fed82a5f3f0790a0f3f
#
_cell.length_a   1.000
_cell.length_b   1.000
_cell.length_c   1.000
_cell.angle_alpha   90.00
_cell.angle_beta   90.00
_cell.angle_gamma   90.00
#
_symmetry.space_group_name_H-M   'P 1'
#
loop_
_entity.id
_entity.type
_entity.pdbx_description
1 polymer ?
#
loop_
_entity_poly.entity_id
_entity_poly.type
_entity_poly.pdbx_seq_one_letter_code
_entity_poly.pdbx_strand_id
1 'polypeptide(L)'
;MSRIDEIKKRRTFAIISHPDAGKTTLTEKFLLYGGAINQAGSVKGKATAKHAVSDWMDIEKERGISVTSSVLQFEYGGCCINILDTPGHQDFSEDTYRTLMAADSAVMVIDASKGVEAQTRKLFKVCAMRHIPVFTFINKMDREARDIFDFLDEIEKELGIPTCPVNWPIGSGKQFAGVYDRKSQKIDLFEDTMKGTKMGTMKEIALDDPEISNYVTDEAKEVLEEEIELLDGASAEFDQELVDAGELSPVFFGSALMNFGVENFLNYFLKMTSSPLPRTSDQGTIDPIEEKDFSAFVFKIQANMNKAHRDRIAFMRICSGEFEAGMDAFHVQGDKKVRLSQPQQMMASERKMIDKAYAGDIIGIFDPGIFSIGDTITTSPKKFAYEGIPTFAPEHFARVRQVNTMKRKQFIKGINEIAQEGAIQIFQEFNTGMEEVIVGVVGTLQFDVLNYRLQHEYNVEIRLEKLPYEYIRWIENTEIDLENLRGTSDMKKIKDLKGRPLLLFINSWSVGMTLERNEGLVLSEFGRA
;
A
#
# COMPACT_ATOMS: atom_id res chain seq x y z
N MET A 1 27.82 12.90 7.29
CA MET A 1 27.46 12.36 5.99
C MET A 1 26.86 13.47 5.13
N SER A 2 27.01 13.45 3.82
CA SER A 2 26.38 14.43 2.97
C SER A 2 24.88 14.15 2.85
N ARG A 3 24.07 15.14 2.45
CA ARG A 3 22.63 14.95 2.13
C ARG A 3 22.46 13.81 1.11
N ILE A 4 23.30 13.76 0.10
CA ILE A 4 23.24 12.74 -0.95
C ILE A 4 23.49 11.34 -0.40
N ASP A 5 24.46 11.17 0.51
CA ASP A 5 24.74 9.88 1.14
C ASP A 5 23.53 9.41 1.96
N GLU A 6 22.86 10.33 2.66
CA GLU A 6 21.66 10.02 3.42
C GLU A 6 20.50 9.61 2.50
N ILE A 7 20.27 10.31 1.40
CA ILE A 7 19.23 9.95 0.41
C ILE A 7 19.50 8.55 -0.17
N LYS A 8 20.74 8.26 -0.55
CA LYS A 8 21.13 6.97 -1.16
C LYS A 8 20.92 5.76 -0.24
N LYS A 9 20.85 5.96 1.07
CA LYS A 9 20.55 4.90 2.04
C LYS A 9 19.07 4.55 2.13
N ARG A 10 18.15 5.41 1.68
CA ARG A 10 16.72 5.21 1.84
C ARG A 10 16.20 4.14 0.89
N ARG A 11 15.35 3.27 1.44
CA ARG A 11 14.62 2.26 0.70
C ARG A 11 13.16 2.32 1.14
N THR A 12 12.28 2.74 0.25
CA THR A 12 10.86 2.91 0.57
C THR A 12 10.03 2.05 -0.35
N PHE A 13 9.42 1.02 0.20
CA PHE A 13 8.65 0.07 -0.58
C PHE A 13 7.33 -0.29 0.08
N ALA A 14 6.36 -0.65 -0.76
CA ALA A 14 5.08 -1.17 -0.33
C ALA A 14 5.09 -2.69 -0.35
N ILE A 15 4.41 -3.32 0.62
CA ILE A 15 4.15 -4.75 0.58
C ILE A 15 2.69 -4.95 0.16
N ILE A 16 2.48 -5.65 -0.94
CA ILE A 16 1.18 -5.89 -1.57
C ILE A 16 0.91 -7.38 -1.72
N SER A 17 -0.34 -7.78 -1.57
CA SER A 17 -0.75 -9.17 -1.73
C SER A 17 -2.25 -9.35 -1.82
N HIS A 18 -2.68 -10.54 -2.22
CA HIS A 18 -4.03 -11.03 -1.92
C HIS A 18 -4.18 -11.30 -0.40
N PRO A 19 -5.39 -11.21 0.18
CA PRO A 19 -5.63 -11.61 1.56
C PRO A 19 -5.09 -13.02 1.87
N ASP A 20 -4.57 -13.20 3.07
CA ASP A 20 -3.99 -14.47 3.54
C ASP A 20 -2.72 -14.97 2.81
N ALA A 21 -2.13 -14.24 1.85
CA ALA A 21 -0.87 -14.64 1.22
C ALA A 21 0.35 -14.61 2.17
N GLY A 22 0.19 -13.99 3.35
CA GLY A 22 1.21 -13.94 4.39
C GLY A 22 1.98 -12.62 4.46
N LYS A 23 1.41 -11.54 3.90
CA LYS A 23 1.96 -10.19 3.91
C LYS A 23 2.36 -9.72 5.31
N THR A 24 1.41 -9.68 6.23
CA THR A 24 1.65 -9.26 7.63
C THR A 24 2.72 -10.11 8.32
N THR A 25 2.74 -11.42 8.04
CA THR A 25 3.80 -12.30 8.56
C THR A 25 5.16 -11.91 8.01
N LEU A 26 5.28 -11.60 6.71
CA LEU A 26 6.54 -11.17 6.10
C LEU A 26 7.00 -9.82 6.65
N THR A 27 6.08 -8.86 6.81
CA THR A 27 6.35 -7.55 7.44
C THR A 27 6.92 -7.71 8.86
N GLU A 28 6.31 -8.55 9.68
CA GLU A 28 6.78 -8.86 11.04
C GLU A 28 8.19 -9.48 11.04
N LYS A 29 8.51 -10.30 10.02
CA LYS A 29 9.84 -10.87 9.89
C LYS A 29 10.89 -9.82 9.51
N PHE A 30 10.57 -8.89 8.62
CA PHE A 30 11.47 -7.79 8.30
C PHE A 30 11.77 -6.94 9.54
N LEU A 31 10.77 -6.64 10.36
CA LEU A 31 10.96 -5.94 11.64
C LEU A 31 11.81 -6.74 12.63
N LEU A 32 11.67 -8.06 12.65
CA LEU A 32 12.47 -8.95 13.49
C LEU A 32 13.94 -8.94 13.06
N TYR A 33 14.23 -9.09 11.75
CA TYR A 33 15.59 -9.04 11.21
C TYR A 33 16.22 -7.65 11.37
N GLY A 34 15.42 -6.59 11.25
CA GLY A 34 15.85 -5.22 11.54
C GLY A 34 16.05 -4.90 13.02
N GLY A 35 15.79 -5.85 13.92
CA GLY A 35 15.90 -5.63 15.37
C GLY A 35 14.87 -4.66 15.95
N ALA A 36 13.87 -4.25 15.16
CA ALA A 36 12.81 -3.34 15.59
C ALA A 36 11.81 -4.01 16.55
N ILE A 37 11.70 -5.34 16.49
CA ILE A 37 10.91 -6.15 17.42
C ILE A 37 11.72 -7.37 17.88
N ASN A 38 11.48 -7.84 19.12
CA ASN A 38 12.20 -9.00 19.68
C ASN A 38 11.56 -10.35 19.33
N GLN A 39 10.29 -10.35 18.95
CA GLN A 39 9.52 -11.52 18.53
C GLN A 39 8.45 -11.11 17.53
N ALA A 40 8.33 -11.86 16.44
CA ALA A 40 7.26 -11.64 15.48
C ALA A 40 5.88 -12.00 16.07
N GLY A 41 4.88 -11.17 15.81
CA GLY A 41 3.49 -11.43 16.18
C GLY A 41 2.83 -12.46 15.27
N SER A 42 1.61 -12.87 15.60
CA SER A 42 0.79 -13.81 14.81
C SER A 42 -0.56 -13.20 14.48
N VAL A 43 -0.97 -13.29 13.22
CA VAL A 43 -2.27 -12.81 12.74
C VAL A 43 -3.41 -13.73 13.19
N LYS A 44 -3.16 -15.04 13.35
CA LYS A 44 -4.15 -16.05 13.75
C LYS A 44 -3.73 -16.68 15.07
N GLY A 45 -4.05 -16.03 16.19
CA GLY A 45 -3.77 -16.55 17.53
C GLY A 45 -5.00 -16.54 18.43
N LYS A 46 -5.06 -17.51 19.37
CA LYS A 46 -6.02 -17.47 20.48
C LYS A 46 -5.80 -16.17 21.27
N ALA A 47 -6.80 -15.71 22.01
CA ALA A 47 -6.85 -14.44 22.76
C ALA A 47 -5.62 -14.06 23.65
N THR A 48 -4.60 -14.91 23.72
CA THR A 48 -3.34 -14.70 24.45
C THR A 48 -2.14 -14.45 23.52
N ALA A 49 -2.31 -14.48 22.20
CA ALA A 49 -1.22 -14.25 21.25
C ALA A 49 -0.98 -12.76 21.04
N LYS A 50 0.30 -12.36 20.90
CA LYS A 50 0.70 -10.99 20.57
C LYS A 50 0.24 -10.68 19.14
N HIS A 51 -0.60 -9.64 18.98
CA HIS A 51 -1.04 -9.17 17.66
C HIS A 51 0.13 -8.59 16.86
N ALA A 52 -0.01 -8.57 15.53
CA ALA A 52 0.96 -7.94 14.65
C ALA A 52 1.08 -6.43 14.93
N VAL A 53 2.29 -5.89 14.79
CA VAL A 53 2.57 -4.47 15.04
C VAL A 53 1.88 -3.57 14.01
N SER A 54 1.67 -4.09 12.79
CA SER A 54 0.98 -3.38 11.70
C SER A 54 -0.52 -3.19 11.96
N ASP A 55 -1.18 -4.11 12.71
CA ASP A 55 -2.62 -4.08 12.97
C ASP A 55 -2.89 -3.35 14.30
N TRP A 56 -2.99 -2.04 14.26
CA TRP A 56 -3.11 -1.22 15.46
C TRP A 56 -4.56 -0.86 15.83
N MET A 57 -5.52 -0.88 14.88
CA MET A 57 -6.93 -0.61 15.15
C MET A 57 -7.60 -1.79 15.84
N ASP A 58 -8.52 -1.50 16.77
CA ASP A 58 -9.26 -2.55 17.48
C ASP A 58 -10.09 -3.41 16.51
N ILE A 59 -10.68 -2.82 15.47
CA ILE A 59 -11.45 -3.53 14.44
C ILE A 59 -10.56 -4.48 13.61
N GLU A 60 -9.30 -4.13 13.36
CA GLU A 60 -8.33 -4.99 12.68
C GLU A 60 -8.03 -6.23 13.52
N LYS A 61 -7.83 -6.04 14.83
CA LYS A 61 -7.57 -7.11 15.78
C LYS A 61 -8.77 -8.04 15.97
N GLU A 62 -9.97 -7.49 16.02
CA GLU A 62 -11.22 -8.26 16.15
C GLU A 62 -11.52 -9.10 14.91
N ARG A 63 -11.29 -8.56 13.72
CA ARG A 63 -11.59 -9.21 12.45
C ARG A 63 -10.44 -10.00 11.85
N GLY A 64 -9.20 -9.76 12.30
CA GLY A 64 -7.98 -10.38 11.78
C GLY A 64 -7.66 -9.98 10.34
N ILE A 65 -8.05 -8.77 9.93
CA ILE A 65 -7.77 -8.18 8.61
C ILE A 65 -7.25 -6.76 8.78
N SER A 66 -6.23 -6.38 8.02
CA SER A 66 -5.75 -5.00 7.95
C SER A 66 -6.74 -4.15 7.16
N VAL A 67 -7.13 -3.01 7.72
CA VAL A 67 -8.10 -2.06 7.17
C VAL A 67 -7.43 -0.83 6.59
N THR A 68 -6.32 -0.41 7.20
CA THR A 68 -5.54 0.76 6.77
C THR A 68 -4.08 0.39 6.57
N SER A 69 -3.39 1.16 5.71
CA SER A 69 -1.94 1.01 5.55
C SER A 69 -1.21 1.47 6.81
N SER A 70 -0.11 0.79 7.12
CA SER A 70 0.82 1.17 8.19
C SER A 70 2.17 1.58 7.62
N VAL A 71 2.79 2.58 8.24
CA VAL A 71 4.15 3.01 7.92
C VAL A 71 5.07 2.49 9.02
N LEU A 72 6.09 1.73 8.64
CA LEU A 72 7.04 1.11 9.56
C LEU A 72 8.46 1.45 9.11
N GLN A 73 9.34 1.80 10.06
CA GLN A 73 10.70 2.21 9.75
C GLN A 73 11.70 1.49 10.65
N PHE A 74 12.84 1.12 10.08
CA PHE A 74 13.96 0.52 10.80
C PHE A 74 15.25 0.64 9.99
N GLU A 75 16.39 0.34 10.61
CA GLU A 75 17.68 0.28 9.94
C GLU A 75 18.13 -1.17 9.77
N TYR A 76 18.60 -1.51 8.56
CA TYR A 76 19.17 -2.83 8.27
C TYR A 76 20.15 -2.75 7.12
N GLY A 77 21.28 -3.48 7.20
CA GLY A 77 22.27 -3.55 6.13
C GLY A 77 22.86 -2.20 5.72
N GLY A 78 22.89 -1.21 6.62
CA GLY A 78 23.33 0.16 6.33
C GLY A 78 22.30 1.02 5.59
N CYS A 79 21.10 0.50 5.34
CA CYS A 79 19.99 1.21 4.75
C CYS A 79 18.98 1.67 5.82
N CYS A 80 18.33 2.79 5.55
CA CYS A 80 17.15 3.26 6.28
C CYS A 80 15.91 2.80 5.51
N ILE A 81 15.15 1.90 6.09
CA ILE A 81 14.06 1.19 5.42
C ILE A 81 12.72 1.76 5.88
N ASN A 82 11.89 2.09 4.90
CA ASN A 82 10.50 2.51 5.10
C ASN A 82 9.58 1.46 4.45
N ILE A 83 8.86 0.70 5.27
CA ILE A 83 7.85 -0.24 4.80
C ILE A 83 6.48 0.43 4.83
N LEU A 84 5.78 0.34 3.72
CA LEU A 84 4.38 0.69 3.57
C LEU A 84 3.59 -0.61 3.55
N ASP A 85 3.08 -1.04 4.70
CA ASP A 85 2.26 -2.25 4.80
C ASP A 85 0.82 -1.91 4.41
N THR A 86 0.31 -2.49 3.32
CA THR A 86 -0.99 -2.15 2.73
C THR A 86 -2.08 -3.14 3.15
N PRO A 87 -3.37 -2.74 3.17
CA PRO A 87 -4.45 -3.70 3.34
C PRO A 87 -4.46 -4.73 2.20
N GLY A 88 -4.66 -6.01 2.53
CA GLY A 88 -4.76 -7.07 1.51
C GLY A 88 -6.15 -7.19 0.89
N HIS A 89 -7.21 -6.72 1.56
CA HIS A 89 -8.58 -6.89 1.11
C HIS A 89 -8.96 -5.88 0.02
N GLN A 90 -9.68 -6.35 -1.01
CA GLN A 90 -10.07 -5.52 -2.16
C GLN A 90 -10.91 -4.30 -1.80
N ASP A 91 -11.69 -4.36 -0.73
CA ASP A 91 -12.53 -3.25 -0.26
C ASP A 91 -11.70 -2.03 0.17
N PHE A 92 -10.40 -2.21 0.43
CA PHE A 92 -9.46 -1.16 0.82
C PHE A 92 -8.43 -0.85 -0.26
N SER A 93 -8.70 -1.22 -1.52
CA SER A 93 -7.77 -1.03 -2.65
C SER A 93 -7.40 0.43 -2.90
N GLU A 94 -8.29 1.38 -2.58
CA GLU A 94 -7.99 2.81 -2.72
C GLU A 94 -6.88 3.26 -1.76
N ASP A 95 -6.87 2.78 -0.51
CA ASP A 95 -5.78 3.05 0.44
C ASP A 95 -4.47 2.40 -0.01
N THR A 96 -4.54 1.18 -0.55
CA THR A 96 -3.39 0.49 -1.14
C THR A 96 -2.81 1.30 -2.31
N TYR A 97 -3.65 1.80 -3.21
CA TYR A 97 -3.22 2.61 -4.34
C TYR A 97 -2.50 3.89 -3.89
N ARG A 98 -3.12 4.65 -2.96
CA ARG A 98 -2.52 5.87 -2.41
C ARG A 98 -1.15 5.60 -1.78
N THR A 99 -1.05 4.50 -1.08
CA THR A 99 0.18 4.06 -0.42
C THR A 99 1.26 3.67 -1.43
N LEU A 100 0.89 2.97 -2.51
CA LEU A 100 1.80 2.67 -3.62
C LEU A 100 2.37 3.93 -4.28
N MET A 101 1.60 5.02 -4.32
CA MET A 101 2.09 6.30 -4.83
C MET A 101 3.26 6.87 -4.01
N ALA A 102 3.38 6.50 -2.74
CA ALA A 102 4.48 6.93 -1.88
C ALA A 102 5.70 5.99 -1.92
N ALA A 103 5.58 4.82 -2.55
CA ALA A 103 6.65 3.84 -2.67
C ALA A 103 7.57 4.09 -3.87
N ASP A 104 8.81 3.59 -3.80
CA ASP A 104 9.77 3.54 -4.91
C ASP A 104 9.82 2.14 -5.54
N SER A 105 9.40 1.10 -4.80
CA SER A 105 9.26 -0.26 -5.27
C SER A 105 8.14 -0.98 -4.53
N ALA A 106 7.76 -2.15 -5.00
CA ALA A 106 6.76 -2.99 -4.35
C ALA A 106 7.27 -4.41 -4.16
N VAL A 107 6.95 -5.02 -3.01
CA VAL A 107 7.13 -6.45 -2.75
C VAL A 107 5.77 -7.11 -2.88
N MET A 108 5.62 -7.93 -3.90
CA MET A 108 4.42 -8.70 -4.15
C MET A 108 4.53 -10.07 -3.50
N VAL A 109 3.64 -10.36 -2.55
CA VAL A 109 3.63 -11.64 -1.85
C VAL A 109 2.54 -12.53 -2.44
N ILE A 110 2.95 -13.71 -2.93
CA ILE A 110 2.06 -14.69 -3.57
C ILE A 110 2.10 -16.01 -2.78
N ASP A 111 0.94 -16.65 -2.62
CA ASP A 111 0.81 -17.97 -1.98
C ASP A 111 1.19 -19.07 -2.98
N ALA A 112 2.24 -19.84 -2.69
CA ALA A 112 2.76 -20.91 -3.55
C ALA A 112 1.72 -21.98 -3.91
N SER A 113 0.71 -22.19 -3.06
CA SER A 113 -0.36 -23.16 -3.31
C SER A 113 -1.49 -22.65 -4.18
N LYS A 114 -1.67 -21.30 -4.27
CA LYS A 114 -2.83 -20.69 -4.92
C LYS A 114 -2.51 -20.04 -6.28
N GLY A 115 -1.32 -19.47 -6.43
CA GLY A 115 -0.93 -18.72 -7.62
C GLY A 115 -1.36 -17.26 -7.61
N VAL A 116 -1.47 -16.66 -8.79
CA VAL A 116 -1.82 -15.26 -8.96
C VAL A 116 -3.33 -15.06 -8.79
N GLU A 117 -3.73 -14.52 -7.65
CA GLU A 117 -5.13 -14.29 -7.30
C GLU A 117 -5.63 -12.92 -7.82
N ALA A 118 -6.96 -12.73 -7.87
CA ALA A 118 -7.59 -11.56 -8.50
C ALA A 118 -7.10 -10.20 -7.96
N GLN A 119 -6.88 -10.10 -6.64
CA GLN A 119 -6.37 -8.86 -6.04
C GLN A 119 -4.92 -8.59 -6.43
N THR A 120 -4.08 -9.63 -6.51
CA THR A 120 -2.70 -9.54 -6.99
C THR A 120 -2.64 -8.96 -8.40
N ARG A 121 -3.50 -9.42 -9.33
CA ARG A 121 -3.61 -8.88 -10.69
C ARG A 121 -3.95 -7.39 -10.72
N LYS A 122 -4.93 -6.98 -9.90
CA LYS A 122 -5.33 -5.56 -9.82
C LYS A 122 -4.19 -4.68 -9.32
N LEU A 123 -3.51 -5.10 -8.26
CA LEU A 123 -2.41 -4.34 -7.66
C LEU A 123 -1.20 -4.26 -8.59
N PHE A 124 -0.93 -5.36 -9.31
CA PHE A 124 0.14 -5.37 -10.28
C PHE A 124 -0.11 -4.39 -11.44
N LYS A 125 -1.34 -4.35 -11.97
CA LYS A 125 -1.69 -3.35 -13.01
C LYS A 125 -1.42 -1.92 -12.55
N VAL A 126 -1.64 -1.64 -11.27
CA VAL A 126 -1.32 -0.32 -10.69
C VAL A 126 0.19 -0.08 -10.71
N CYS A 127 1.00 -1.06 -10.31
CA CYS A 127 2.46 -0.95 -10.35
C CYS A 127 2.97 -0.75 -11.79
N ALA A 128 2.47 -1.55 -12.74
CA ALA A 128 2.85 -1.45 -14.15
C ALA A 128 2.49 -0.09 -14.77
N MET A 129 1.27 0.43 -14.51
CA MET A 129 0.84 1.75 -14.98
C MET A 129 1.72 2.89 -14.46
N ARG A 130 2.41 2.69 -13.36
CA ARG A 130 3.24 3.69 -12.68
C ARG A 130 4.73 3.39 -12.80
N HIS A 131 5.11 2.36 -13.53
CA HIS A 131 6.49 1.89 -13.67
C HIS A 131 7.18 1.69 -12.31
N ILE A 132 6.42 1.15 -11.33
CA ILE A 132 6.96 0.83 -10.00
C ILE A 132 7.64 -0.54 -10.10
N PRO A 133 8.94 -0.65 -9.79
CA PRO A 133 9.64 -1.92 -9.74
C PRO A 133 8.96 -2.92 -8.80
N VAL A 134 8.71 -4.14 -9.28
CA VAL A 134 8.05 -5.20 -8.49
C VAL A 134 9.02 -6.34 -8.22
N PHE A 135 9.17 -6.68 -6.95
CA PHE A 135 9.89 -7.85 -6.47
C PHE A 135 8.88 -8.88 -5.99
N THR A 136 8.92 -10.07 -6.54
CA THR A 136 7.94 -11.11 -6.23
C THR A 136 8.48 -12.06 -5.18
N PHE A 137 7.76 -12.24 -4.06
CA PHE A 137 8.08 -13.22 -3.02
C PHE A 137 7.02 -14.32 -2.99
N ILE A 138 7.39 -15.51 -3.47
CA ILE A 138 6.54 -16.70 -3.45
C ILE A 138 6.65 -17.35 -2.08
N ASN A 139 5.60 -17.15 -1.30
CA ASN A 139 5.53 -17.49 0.11
C ASN A 139 4.83 -18.83 0.37
N LYS A 140 5.04 -19.39 1.54
CA LYS A 140 4.43 -20.63 2.04
C LYS A 140 4.94 -21.89 1.35
N MET A 141 6.21 -21.92 0.99
CA MET A 141 6.87 -23.13 0.50
C MET A 141 6.89 -24.27 1.53
N ASP A 142 6.56 -23.99 2.81
CA ASP A 142 6.28 -24.99 3.86
C ASP A 142 4.98 -25.78 3.62
N ARG A 143 4.21 -25.45 2.58
CA ARG A 143 3.04 -26.18 2.09
C ARG A 143 3.31 -26.74 0.70
N GLU A 144 2.52 -27.73 0.28
CA GLU A 144 2.60 -28.22 -1.09
C GLU A 144 2.36 -27.08 -2.08
N ALA A 145 3.35 -26.81 -2.90
CA ALA A 145 3.31 -25.80 -3.95
C ALA A 145 2.79 -26.42 -5.25
N ARG A 146 2.32 -25.56 -6.14
CA ARG A 146 2.09 -25.91 -7.56
C ARG A 146 3.44 -26.13 -8.25
N ASP A 147 3.44 -26.68 -9.44
CA ASP A 147 4.63 -26.72 -10.28
C ASP A 147 5.22 -25.32 -10.42
N ILE A 148 6.53 -25.18 -10.20
CA ILE A 148 7.16 -23.87 -10.06
C ILE A 148 7.36 -23.22 -11.44
N PHE A 149 7.65 -23.99 -12.50
CA PHE A 149 7.79 -23.45 -13.84
C PHE A 149 6.44 -22.97 -14.39
N ASP A 150 5.37 -23.77 -14.22
CA ASP A 150 4.01 -23.36 -14.56
C ASP A 150 3.60 -22.07 -13.79
N PHE A 151 4.11 -21.95 -12.57
CA PHE A 151 3.82 -20.81 -11.72
C PHE A 151 4.54 -19.53 -12.21
N LEU A 152 5.80 -19.65 -12.64
CA LEU A 152 6.52 -18.54 -13.25
C LEU A 152 5.87 -18.09 -14.55
N ASP A 153 5.47 -19.03 -15.41
CA ASP A 153 4.74 -18.73 -16.64
C ASP A 153 3.41 -18.00 -16.38
N GLU A 154 2.68 -18.41 -15.31
CA GLU A 154 1.47 -17.69 -14.88
C GLU A 154 1.79 -16.26 -14.46
N ILE A 155 2.84 -16.07 -13.66
CA ILE A 155 3.27 -14.75 -13.22
C ILE A 155 3.62 -13.88 -14.43
N GLU A 156 4.47 -14.34 -15.33
CA GLU A 156 4.88 -13.59 -16.52
C GLU A 156 3.70 -13.21 -17.42
N LYS A 157 2.78 -14.14 -17.63
CA LYS A 157 1.57 -13.89 -18.41
C LYS A 157 0.66 -12.85 -17.77
N GLU A 158 0.49 -12.90 -16.45
CA GLU A 158 -0.40 -11.98 -15.72
C GLU A 158 0.25 -10.62 -15.50
N LEU A 159 1.57 -10.60 -15.32
CA LEU A 159 2.34 -9.37 -15.12
C LEU A 159 2.66 -8.68 -16.47
N GLY A 160 2.79 -9.44 -17.55
CA GLY A 160 3.20 -8.95 -18.87
C GLY A 160 4.69 -8.58 -18.95
N ILE A 161 5.50 -9.02 -17.96
CA ILE A 161 6.96 -8.82 -17.90
C ILE A 161 7.64 -10.14 -17.55
N PRO A 162 8.91 -10.37 -17.97
CA PRO A 162 9.67 -11.54 -17.59
C PRO A 162 9.99 -11.57 -16.11
N THR A 163 10.24 -12.77 -15.61
CA THR A 163 10.70 -13.03 -14.25
C THR A 163 12.17 -13.40 -14.23
N CYS A 164 12.86 -13.05 -13.13
CA CYS A 164 14.22 -13.44 -12.87
C CYS A 164 14.30 -14.12 -11.49
N PRO A 165 14.23 -15.46 -11.40
CA PRO A 165 14.42 -16.17 -10.14
C PRO A 165 15.82 -15.93 -9.57
N VAL A 166 15.91 -15.39 -8.35
CA VAL A 166 17.17 -15.10 -7.64
C VAL A 166 17.59 -16.28 -6.79
N ASN A 167 16.64 -16.95 -6.17
CA ASN A 167 16.84 -18.22 -5.50
C ASN A 167 15.85 -19.27 -6.04
N TRP A 168 16.11 -20.55 -5.74
CA TRP A 168 15.29 -21.66 -6.17
C TRP A 168 14.98 -22.59 -5.00
N PRO A 169 13.72 -23.04 -4.78
CA PRO A 169 13.37 -23.84 -3.63
C PRO A 169 13.80 -25.30 -3.79
N ILE A 170 14.21 -25.94 -2.72
CA ILE A 170 14.54 -27.34 -2.66
C ILE A 170 13.34 -28.08 -2.09
N GLY A 171 12.51 -28.62 -2.98
CA GLY A 171 11.25 -29.26 -2.61
C GLY A 171 10.17 -28.28 -2.15
N SER A 172 9.04 -28.82 -1.71
CA SER A 172 7.92 -28.05 -1.13
C SER A 172 7.21 -28.83 -0.02
N GLY A 173 6.40 -28.17 0.77
CA GLY A 173 5.66 -28.79 1.87
C GLY A 173 6.59 -29.35 2.94
N LYS A 174 6.41 -30.60 3.28
CA LYS A 174 7.25 -31.30 4.28
C LYS A 174 8.66 -31.61 3.79
N GLN A 175 8.87 -31.58 2.48
CA GLN A 175 10.17 -31.82 1.85
C GLN A 175 10.94 -30.52 1.59
N PHE A 176 10.39 -29.37 1.94
CA PHE A 176 11.06 -28.08 1.79
C PHE A 176 12.27 -28.01 2.71
N ALA A 177 13.46 -28.15 2.14
CA ALA A 177 14.73 -28.23 2.88
C ALA A 177 15.48 -26.89 2.93
N GLY A 178 15.27 -26.02 1.96
CA GLY A 178 15.97 -24.75 1.85
C GLY A 178 15.78 -24.11 0.47
N VAL A 179 16.65 -23.15 0.16
CA VAL A 179 16.69 -22.51 -1.15
C VAL A 179 18.11 -22.53 -1.72
N TYR A 180 18.22 -22.76 -3.03
CA TYR A 180 19.46 -22.59 -3.76
C TYR A 180 19.60 -21.14 -4.21
N ASP A 181 20.66 -20.49 -3.79
CA ASP A 181 21.00 -19.13 -4.21
C ASP A 181 21.77 -19.18 -5.53
N ARG A 182 21.17 -18.69 -6.61
CA ARG A 182 21.74 -18.76 -7.96
C ARG A 182 23.01 -17.92 -8.13
N LYS A 183 23.15 -16.84 -7.37
CA LYS A 183 24.31 -15.95 -7.47
C LYS A 183 25.53 -16.49 -6.74
N SER A 184 25.35 -16.99 -5.52
CA SER A 184 26.43 -17.57 -4.73
C SER A 184 26.70 -19.04 -5.11
N GLN A 185 25.76 -19.69 -5.81
CA GLN A 185 25.74 -21.13 -6.13
C GLN A 185 25.82 -22.01 -4.87
N LYS A 186 25.17 -21.58 -3.80
CA LYS A 186 25.10 -22.27 -2.52
C LYS A 186 23.66 -22.56 -2.13
N ILE A 187 23.51 -23.49 -1.24
CA ILE A 187 22.24 -23.83 -0.62
C ILE A 187 22.17 -23.16 0.75
N ASP A 188 21.10 -22.41 0.95
CA ASP A 188 20.73 -21.84 2.23
C ASP A 188 19.80 -22.83 2.95
N LEU A 189 20.32 -23.51 3.96
CA LEU A 189 19.61 -24.42 4.83
C LEU A 189 19.14 -23.70 6.09
N PHE A 190 17.95 -24.04 6.56
CA PHE A 190 17.36 -23.41 7.72
C PHE A 190 17.17 -24.40 8.86
N GLU A 191 17.72 -24.09 10.03
CA GLU A 191 17.44 -24.85 11.24
C GLU A 191 16.08 -24.45 11.83
N ASP A 192 15.32 -25.43 12.34
CA ASP A 192 14.00 -25.18 12.95
C ASP A 192 14.13 -24.27 14.17
N THR A 193 13.62 -23.06 14.07
CA THR A 193 13.71 -22.01 15.08
C THR A 193 12.39 -21.79 15.79
N MET A 194 11.94 -22.74 16.59
CA MET A 194 10.70 -22.62 17.37
C MET A 194 9.51 -22.11 16.55
N LYS A 195 9.28 -22.69 15.36
CA LYS A 195 8.27 -22.26 14.38
C LYS A 195 8.45 -20.81 13.90
N GLY A 196 9.68 -20.39 13.66
CA GLY A 196 10.00 -19.10 13.09
C GLY A 196 9.80 -17.89 14.01
N THR A 197 9.58 -18.06 15.31
CA THR A 197 9.37 -16.93 16.23
C THR A 197 10.65 -16.19 16.60
N LYS A 198 11.81 -16.78 16.34
CA LYS A 198 13.15 -16.19 16.54
C LYS A 198 13.94 -16.23 15.26
N MET A 199 14.95 -15.35 15.15
CA MET A 199 15.93 -15.43 14.07
C MET A 199 16.61 -16.81 14.10
N GLY A 200 16.66 -17.47 12.94
CA GLY A 200 17.37 -18.73 12.75
C GLY A 200 18.81 -18.52 12.36
N THR A 201 19.63 -19.53 12.58
CA THR A 201 20.95 -19.60 11.95
C THR A 201 20.79 -20.19 10.55
N MET A 202 21.20 -19.43 9.55
CA MET A 202 21.31 -19.89 8.18
C MET A 202 22.65 -20.64 8.03
N LYS A 203 22.60 -21.86 7.50
CA LYS A 203 23.80 -22.61 7.14
C LYS A 203 23.93 -22.61 5.63
N GLU A 204 24.98 -21.99 5.11
CA GLU A 204 25.31 -22.04 3.69
C GLU A 204 26.18 -23.27 3.40
N ILE A 205 25.77 -24.07 2.43
CA ILE A 205 26.51 -25.27 1.98
C ILE A 205 26.63 -25.22 0.46
N ALA A 206 27.82 -25.57 -0.08
CA ALA A 206 27.99 -25.73 -1.52
C ALA A 206 27.23 -26.97 -2.03
N LEU A 207 26.78 -26.94 -3.29
CA LEU A 207 26.00 -28.04 -3.88
C LEU A 207 26.79 -29.36 -3.94
N ASP A 208 28.11 -29.29 -4.02
CA ASP A 208 29.06 -30.41 -4.08
C ASP A 208 29.60 -30.83 -2.70
N ASP A 209 29.16 -30.17 -1.60
CA ASP A 209 29.62 -30.49 -0.25
C ASP A 209 29.01 -31.84 0.21
N PRO A 210 29.85 -32.78 0.70
CA PRO A 210 29.37 -34.08 1.20
C PRO A 210 28.34 -33.97 2.35
N GLU A 211 28.36 -32.88 3.11
CA GLU A 211 27.40 -32.67 4.20
C GLU A 211 25.97 -32.42 3.73
N ILE A 212 25.76 -32.13 2.45
CA ILE A 212 24.42 -31.84 1.89
C ILE A 212 23.45 -33.00 2.10
N SER A 213 23.94 -34.27 2.02
CA SER A 213 23.13 -35.47 2.18
C SER A 213 22.53 -35.61 3.59
N ASN A 214 22.98 -34.82 4.59
CA ASN A 214 22.36 -34.80 5.92
C ASN A 214 21.07 -33.96 5.95
N TYR A 215 20.85 -33.12 4.94
CA TYR A 215 19.76 -32.13 4.90
C TYR A 215 18.84 -32.30 3.70
N VAL A 216 19.39 -32.74 2.57
CA VAL A 216 18.68 -32.90 1.30
C VAL A 216 18.84 -34.36 0.86
N THR A 217 17.75 -35.00 0.47
CA THR A 217 17.81 -36.37 -0.07
C THR A 217 18.48 -36.40 -1.42
N ASP A 218 19.10 -37.54 -1.80
CA ASP A 218 19.76 -37.67 -3.10
C ASP A 218 18.78 -37.41 -4.26
N GLU A 219 17.52 -37.86 -4.15
CA GLU A 219 16.47 -37.59 -5.12
C GLU A 219 16.16 -36.09 -5.26
N ALA A 220 16.06 -35.37 -4.12
CA ALA A 220 15.80 -33.92 -4.15
C ALA A 220 16.98 -33.14 -4.70
N LYS A 221 18.21 -33.64 -4.54
CA LYS A 221 19.42 -33.06 -5.13
C LYS A 221 19.45 -33.25 -6.65
N GLU A 222 19.13 -34.46 -7.15
CA GLU A 222 19.04 -34.75 -8.58
C GLU A 222 18.01 -33.85 -9.26
N VAL A 223 16.81 -33.73 -8.66
CA VAL A 223 15.75 -32.83 -9.15
C VAL A 223 16.22 -31.37 -9.18
N LEU A 224 16.89 -30.91 -8.14
CA LEU A 224 17.43 -29.55 -8.08
C LEU A 224 18.44 -29.29 -9.20
N GLU A 225 19.35 -30.24 -9.46
CA GLU A 225 20.37 -30.10 -10.49
C GLU A 225 19.73 -30.02 -11.91
N GLU A 226 18.72 -30.83 -12.19
CA GLU A 226 17.93 -30.79 -13.43
C GLU A 226 17.17 -29.45 -13.56
N GLU A 227 16.51 -29.01 -12.48
CA GLU A 227 15.76 -27.74 -12.48
C GLU A 227 16.68 -26.52 -12.67
N ILE A 228 17.89 -26.50 -12.10
CA ILE A 228 18.88 -25.45 -12.30
C ILE A 228 19.32 -25.37 -13.76
N GLU A 229 19.59 -26.52 -14.41
CA GLU A 229 19.97 -26.55 -15.83
C GLU A 229 18.85 -25.99 -16.71
N LEU A 230 17.61 -26.37 -16.45
CA LEU A 230 16.44 -25.83 -17.16
C LEU A 230 16.29 -24.32 -16.94
N LEU A 231 16.46 -23.87 -15.70
CA LEU A 231 16.31 -22.49 -15.29
C LEU A 231 17.36 -21.59 -15.96
N ASP A 232 18.61 -22.04 -16.03
CA ASP A 232 19.70 -21.30 -16.67
C ASP A 232 19.51 -21.19 -18.20
N GLY A 233 18.77 -22.11 -18.81
CA GLY A 233 18.42 -22.06 -20.21
C GLY A 233 17.15 -21.25 -20.55
N ALA A 234 16.23 -21.09 -19.61
CA ALA A 234 14.88 -20.56 -19.87
C ALA A 234 14.57 -19.23 -19.18
N SER A 235 15.21 -18.92 -18.03
CA SER A 235 14.89 -17.69 -17.27
C SER A 235 15.66 -16.47 -17.78
N ALA A 236 15.08 -15.28 -17.60
CA ALA A 236 15.80 -14.03 -17.83
C ALA A 236 16.96 -13.87 -16.84
N GLU A 237 18.08 -13.32 -17.33
CA GLU A 237 19.17 -12.88 -16.48
C GLU A 237 18.79 -11.61 -15.71
N PHE A 238 19.41 -11.40 -14.54
CA PHE A 238 19.19 -10.19 -13.77
C PHE A 238 19.78 -8.96 -14.48
N ASP A 239 18.95 -7.98 -14.72
CA ASP A 239 19.31 -6.68 -15.28
C ASP A 239 18.75 -5.55 -14.41
N GLN A 240 19.63 -4.74 -13.83
CA GLN A 240 19.23 -3.65 -12.92
C GLN A 240 18.43 -2.57 -13.63
N GLU A 241 18.74 -2.23 -14.88
CA GLU A 241 18.04 -1.19 -15.63
C GLU A 241 16.60 -1.62 -15.93
N LEU A 242 16.39 -2.89 -16.30
CA LEU A 242 15.07 -3.45 -16.53
C LEU A 242 14.25 -3.55 -15.23
N VAL A 243 14.89 -3.89 -14.10
CA VAL A 243 14.23 -3.89 -12.79
C VAL A 243 13.79 -2.49 -12.41
N ASP A 244 14.68 -1.49 -12.54
CA ASP A 244 14.38 -0.09 -12.21
C ASP A 244 13.30 0.51 -13.13
N ALA A 245 13.22 0.05 -14.37
CA ALA A 245 12.16 0.42 -15.31
C ALA A 245 10.81 -0.28 -15.04
N GLY A 246 10.78 -1.29 -14.16
CA GLY A 246 9.60 -2.11 -13.91
C GLY A 246 9.30 -3.11 -15.04
N GLU A 247 10.32 -3.48 -15.84
CA GLU A 247 10.24 -4.36 -17.00
C GLU A 247 10.79 -5.78 -16.72
N LEU A 248 11.34 -6.02 -15.55
CA LEU A 248 11.82 -7.31 -15.05
C LEU A 248 11.46 -7.47 -13.57
N SER A 249 10.88 -8.62 -13.19
CA SER A 249 10.56 -8.92 -11.80
C SER A 249 11.51 -9.95 -11.19
N PRO A 250 12.40 -9.58 -10.25
CA PRO A 250 13.13 -10.56 -9.46
C PRO A 250 12.19 -11.41 -8.61
N VAL A 251 12.36 -12.74 -8.64
CA VAL A 251 11.51 -13.70 -7.93
C VAL A 251 12.30 -14.42 -6.85
N PHE A 252 11.69 -14.53 -5.68
CA PHE A 252 12.23 -15.20 -4.51
C PHE A 252 11.24 -16.21 -3.96
N PHE A 253 11.74 -17.32 -3.47
CA PHE A 253 10.96 -18.39 -2.84
C PHE A 253 11.29 -18.49 -1.36
N GLY A 254 10.27 -18.76 -0.54
CA GLY A 254 10.49 -18.93 0.88
C GLY A 254 9.23 -19.22 1.70
N SER A 255 9.39 -19.23 3.00
CA SER A 255 8.29 -19.29 3.97
C SER A 255 8.48 -18.26 5.07
N ALA A 256 7.67 -17.22 5.02
CA ALA A 256 7.68 -16.19 6.05
C ALA A 256 7.34 -16.78 7.44
N LEU A 257 6.46 -17.80 7.52
CA LEU A 257 6.10 -18.44 8.77
C LEU A 257 7.30 -19.13 9.43
N MET A 258 8.10 -19.83 8.65
CA MET A 258 9.24 -20.61 9.10
C MET A 258 10.58 -19.84 9.10
N ASN A 259 10.58 -18.58 8.65
CA ASN A 259 11.76 -17.75 8.38
C ASN A 259 12.65 -18.23 7.22
N PHE A 260 12.16 -19.10 6.33
CA PHE A 260 12.94 -19.61 5.21
C PHE A 260 13.00 -18.61 4.07
N GLY A 261 14.20 -18.31 3.56
CA GLY A 261 14.43 -17.38 2.45
C GLY A 261 14.19 -15.90 2.76
N VAL A 262 13.75 -15.54 3.97
CA VAL A 262 13.40 -14.15 4.31
C VAL A 262 14.63 -13.26 4.43
N GLU A 263 15.68 -13.73 5.10
CA GLU A 263 16.94 -12.98 5.25
C GLU A 263 17.67 -12.85 3.91
N ASN A 264 17.71 -13.95 3.13
CA ASN A 264 18.25 -13.96 1.77
C ASN A 264 17.50 -12.94 0.90
N PHE A 265 16.15 -12.97 0.90
CA PHE A 265 15.34 -11.98 0.20
C PHE A 265 15.71 -10.55 0.63
N LEU A 266 15.73 -10.25 1.92
CA LEU A 266 15.98 -8.89 2.40
C LEU A 266 17.36 -8.38 1.97
N ASN A 267 18.38 -9.24 2.06
CA ASN A 267 19.75 -8.90 1.67
C ASN A 267 19.89 -8.61 0.17
N TYR A 268 19.23 -9.40 -0.70
CA TYR A 268 19.22 -9.17 -2.15
C TYR A 268 18.36 -7.99 -2.52
N PHE A 269 17.15 -7.90 -1.96
CA PHE A 269 16.23 -6.81 -2.21
C PHE A 269 16.88 -5.44 -1.96
N LEU A 270 17.58 -5.27 -0.84
CA LEU A 270 18.26 -4.00 -0.52
C LEU A 270 19.39 -3.63 -1.50
N LYS A 271 19.98 -4.63 -2.16
CA LYS A 271 21.02 -4.40 -3.17
C LYS A 271 20.43 -4.13 -4.56
N MET A 272 19.28 -4.74 -4.86
CA MET A 272 18.61 -4.66 -6.15
C MET A 272 17.62 -3.49 -6.24
N THR A 273 17.09 -3.02 -5.11
CA THR A 273 16.16 -1.88 -5.10
C THR A 273 16.91 -0.56 -5.10
N SER A 274 16.43 0.37 -5.89
CA SER A 274 17.04 1.69 -6.05
C SER A 274 16.85 2.60 -4.84
N SER A 275 17.70 3.62 -4.73
CA SER A 275 17.46 4.79 -3.89
C SER A 275 16.19 5.52 -4.39
N PRO A 276 15.69 6.53 -3.65
CA PRO A 276 14.47 7.24 -4.03
C PRO A 276 14.44 7.68 -5.48
N LEU A 277 13.34 7.35 -6.17
CA LEU A 277 13.15 7.62 -7.59
C LEU A 277 12.67 9.06 -7.84
N PRO A 278 13.00 9.65 -9.02
CA PRO A 278 12.45 10.92 -9.45
C PRO A 278 10.92 10.90 -9.55
N ARG A 279 10.28 12.07 -9.36
CA ARG A 279 8.81 12.19 -9.39
C ARG A 279 8.36 13.30 -10.31
N THR A 280 7.26 13.02 -11.02
CA THR A 280 6.65 13.96 -11.96
C THR A 280 5.86 15.04 -11.22
N SER A 281 6.00 16.29 -11.66
CA SER A 281 5.23 17.44 -11.24
C SER A 281 4.65 18.18 -12.46
N ASP A 282 3.80 19.14 -12.22
CA ASP A 282 3.24 20.03 -13.25
C ASP A 282 4.30 20.89 -13.95
N GLN A 283 5.53 20.96 -13.41
CA GLN A 283 6.66 21.70 -13.98
C GLN A 283 7.84 20.81 -14.41
N GLY A 284 7.61 19.51 -14.53
CA GLY A 284 8.61 18.52 -14.93
C GLY A 284 9.00 17.54 -13.81
N THR A 285 10.04 16.79 -14.06
CA THR A 285 10.51 15.76 -13.13
C THR A 285 11.40 16.36 -12.05
N ILE A 286 11.13 16.03 -10.80
CA ILE A 286 11.90 16.41 -9.62
C ILE A 286 12.81 15.24 -9.23
N ASP A 287 14.11 15.43 -9.37
CA ASP A 287 15.12 14.45 -8.97
C ASP A 287 15.48 14.65 -7.50
N PRO A 288 15.40 13.58 -6.66
CA PRO A 288 15.67 13.67 -5.22
C PRO A 288 17.11 14.05 -4.87
N ILE A 289 18.08 13.76 -5.75
CA ILE A 289 19.50 14.03 -5.54
C ILE A 289 19.87 15.44 -5.99
N GLU A 290 19.38 15.86 -7.16
CA GLU A 290 19.70 17.17 -7.78
C GLU A 290 18.97 18.32 -7.09
N GLU A 291 17.67 18.12 -6.79
CA GLU A 291 16.86 19.16 -6.13
C GLU A 291 17.26 19.29 -4.65
N LYS A 292 17.62 20.53 -4.26
CA LYS A 292 18.09 20.83 -2.89
C LYS A 292 16.97 21.33 -1.98
N ASP A 293 15.96 21.95 -2.58
CA ASP A 293 14.83 22.45 -1.83
C ASP A 293 13.96 21.30 -1.36
N PHE A 294 13.45 21.42 -0.14
CA PHE A 294 12.53 20.43 0.42
C PHE A 294 11.23 20.41 -0.39
N SER A 295 10.80 19.21 -0.73
CA SER A 295 9.45 18.98 -1.22
C SER A 295 8.91 17.63 -0.75
N ALA A 296 7.61 17.59 -0.53
CA ALA A 296 6.89 16.41 -0.09
C ALA A 296 5.44 16.44 -0.59
N PHE A 297 4.79 15.29 -0.65
CA PHE A 297 3.35 15.22 -0.86
C PHE A 297 2.66 14.38 0.23
N VAL A 298 1.40 14.74 0.51
CA VAL A 298 0.55 14.03 1.47
C VAL A 298 -0.10 12.84 0.76
N PHE A 299 0.19 11.62 1.20
CA PHE A 299 -0.44 10.43 0.62
C PHE A 299 -1.47 9.80 1.54
N LYS A 300 -1.43 10.12 2.84
CA LYS A 300 -2.34 9.58 3.85
C LYS A 300 -2.61 10.59 4.95
N ILE A 301 -3.85 10.61 5.41
CA ILE A 301 -4.26 11.35 6.62
C ILE A 301 -4.89 10.35 7.59
N GLN A 302 -4.59 10.50 8.87
CA GLN A 302 -5.13 9.63 9.90
C GLN A 302 -5.49 10.43 11.13
N ALA A 303 -6.73 10.29 11.58
CA ALA A 303 -7.24 10.92 12.79
C ALA A 303 -7.39 9.89 13.92
N ASN A 304 -7.47 10.39 15.15
CA ASN A 304 -7.79 9.61 16.35
C ASN A 304 -6.90 8.38 16.62
N MET A 305 -5.64 8.41 16.14
CA MET A 305 -4.67 7.35 16.48
C MET A 305 -4.45 7.22 17.99
N ASN A 306 -4.54 8.33 18.71
CA ASN A 306 -4.55 8.34 20.18
C ASN A 306 -5.94 8.77 20.67
N LYS A 307 -6.70 7.84 21.25
CA LYS A 307 -8.05 8.08 21.79
C LYS A 307 -8.09 9.21 22.84
N ALA A 308 -6.97 9.46 23.55
CA ALA A 308 -6.89 10.48 24.59
C ALA A 308 -6.70 11.89 24.03
N HIS A 309 -6.09 12.06 22.87
CA HIS A 309 -5.67 13.38 22.36
C HIS A 309 -6.35 13.82 21.08
N ARG A 310 -7.17 12.96 20.44
CA ARG A 310 -7.88 13.26 19.17
C ARG A 310 -6.94 13.92 18.15
N ASP A 311 -5.76 13.34 18.00
CA ASP A 311 -4.72 13.80 17.09
C ASP A 311 -5.10 13.50 15.63
N ARG A 312 -4.66 14.38 14.73
CA ARG A 312 -4.73 14.17 13.29
C ARG A 312 -3.31 14.32 12.73
N ILE A 313 -2.90 13.35 11.94
CA ILE A 313 -1.55 13.29 11.36
C ILE A 313 -1.67 13.19 9.85
N ALA A 314 -0.95 14.05 9.15
CA ALA A 314 -0.73 13.95 7.71
C ALA A 314 0.60 13.23 7.46
N PHE A 315 0.56 12.09 6.79
CA PHE A 315 1.74 11.35 6.36
C PHE A 315 2.22 11.88 5.02
N MET A 316 3.46 12.32 5.00
CA MET A 316 4.10 12.93 3.85
C MET A 316 5.27 12.08 3.38
N ARG A 317 5.36 11.84 2.08
CA ARG A 317 6.53 11.32 1.41
C ARG A 317 7.44 12.47 1.02
N ILE A 318 8.66 12.51 1.54
CA ILE A 318 9.68 13.49 1.13
C ILE A 318 10.24 13.08 -0.23
N CYS A 319 10.15 13.97 -1.22
CA CYS A 319 10.58 13.71 -2.60
C CYS A 319 11.89 14.39 -2.96
N SER A 320 12.24 15.51 -2.33
CA SER A 320 13.51 16.20 -2.52
C SER A 320 13.97 16.92 -1.25
N GLY A 321 15.24 17.28 -1.21
CA GLY A 321 15.83 18.10 -0.17
C GLY A 321 15.98 17.41 1.19
N GLU A 322 15.98 18.24 2.24
CA GLU A 322 16.13 17.88 3.64
C GLU A 322 15.01 18.53 4.44
N PHE A 323 14.37 17.75 5.30
CA PHE A 323 13.40 18.22 6.28
C PHE A 323 14.08 18.55 7.60
N GLU A 324 13.73 19.68 8.20
CA GLU A 324 14.09 20.04 9.57
C GLU A 324 12.84 20.35 10.40
N ALA A 325 12.83 19.87 11.65
CA ALA A 325 11.70 20.07 12.55
C ALA A 325 11.38 21.55 12.77
N GLY A 326 10.12 21.92 12.55
CA GLY A 326 9.65 23.29 12.73
C GLY A 326 9.99 24.23 11.57
N MET A 327 10.47 23.71 10.43
CA MET A 327 10.69 24.52 9.22
C MET A 327 9.39 25.10 8.69
N ASP A 328 9.48 26.26 8.04
CA ASP A 328 8.39 26.85 7.27
C ASP A 328 8.45 26.36 5.83
N ALA A 329 7.31 25.94 5.31
CA ALA A 329 7.17 25.51 3.92
C ALA A 329 5.91 26.12 3.31
N PHE A 330 5.76 26.00 2.00
CA PHE A 330 4.61 26.48 1.26
C PHE A 330 3.67 25.31 0.93
N HIS A 331 2.41 25.41 1.34
CA HIS A 331 1.34 24.50 0.96
C HIS A 331 0.75 24.97 -0.36
N VAL A 332 1.05 24.24 -1.44
CA VAL A 332 0.79 24.68 -2.81
C VAL A 332 -0.70 24.83 -3.09
N GLN A 333 -1.50 23.79 -2.83
CA GLN A 333 -2.95 23.79 -3.07
C GLN A 333 -3.70 24.77 -2.17
N GLY A 334 -3.20 25.02 -0.97
CA GLY A 334 -3.78 25.99 -0.03
C GLY A 334 -3.27 27.41 -0.20
N ASP A 335 -2.34 27.67 -1.13
CA ASP A 335 -1.67 28.95 -1.40
C ASP A 335 -1.24 29.72 -0.13
N LYS A 336 -0.63 29.01 0.82
CA LYS A 336 -0.24 29.59 2.11
C LYS A 336 1.05 28.99 2.67
N LYS A 337 1.75 29.77 3.49
CA LYS A 337 2.85 29.24 4.30
C LYS A 337 2.32 28.45 5.48
N VAL A 338 2.97 27.33 5.78
CA VAL A 338 2.67 26.44 6.90
C VAL A 338 3.94 26.10 7.65
N ARG A 339 3.84 25.97 8.95
CA ARG A 339 4.94 25.49 9.79
C ARG A 339 4.79 24.00 10.03
N LEU A 340 5.80 23.23 9.67
CA LEU A 340 5.83 21.78 9.85
C LEU A 340 6.29 21.44 11.28
N SER A 341 5.31 21.37 12.18
CA SER A 341 5.55 21.17 13.61
C SER A 341 5.28 19.73 14.05
N GLN A 342 5.89 19.32 15.16
CA GLN A 342 5.74 18.01 15.78
C GLN A 342 5.91 16.84 14.79
N PRO A 343 7.03 16.79 14.05
CA PRO A 343 7.27 15.72 13.12
C PRO A 343 7.49 14.41 13.85
N GLN A 344 6.82 13.38 13.39
CA GLN A 344 6.86 12.04 13.97
C GLN A 344 7.29 11.03 12.92
N GLN A 345 8.07 10.06 13.35
CA GLN A 345 8.43 8.89 12.58
C GLN A 345 7.87 7.66 13.28
N MET A 346 7.37 6.72 12.50
CA MET A 346 6.81 5.49 13.04
C MET A 346 7.91 4.43 13.12
N MET A 347 8.41 4.17 14.33
CA MET A 347 9.41 3.14 14.60
C MET A 347 8.70 1.92 15.16
N ALA A 348 8.37 0.94 14.31
CA ALA A 348 7.59 -0.23 14.66
C ALA A 348 6.26 0.15 15.38
N SER A 349 6.15 -0.08 16.69
CA SER A 349 4.96 0.25 17.49
C SER A 349 5.01 1.62 18.17
N GLU A 350 6.13 2.35 18.05
CA GLU A 350 6.35 3.59 18.77
C GLU A 350 6.45 4.79 17.83
N ARG A 351 5.96 5.95 18.29
CA ARG A 351 6.14 7.23 17.63
C ARG A 351 7.36 7.93 18.19
N LYS A 352 8.30 8.26 17.33
CA LYS A 352 9.49 9.01 17.72
C LYS A 352 9.47 10.39 17.08
N MET A 353 9.68 11.41 17.87
CA MET A 353 9.94 12.76 17.34
C MET A 353 11.29 12.76 16.63
N ILE A 354 11.34 13.42 15.49
CA ILE A 354 12.54 13.53 14.67
C ILE A 354 12.92 14.99 14.44
N ASP A 355 14.20 15.24 14.31
CA ASP A 355 14.71 16.57 14.01
C ASP A 355 14.96 16.76 12.51
N LYS A 356 15.38 15.68 11.82
CA LYS A 356 15.73 15.70 10.40
C LYS A 356 15.21 14.46 9.66
N ALA A 357 14.88 14.66 8.39
CA ALA A 357 14.57 13.58 7.44
C ALA A 357 14.97 13.99 6.03
N TYR A 358 15.08 13.03 5.12
CA TYR A 358 15.61 13.24 3.77
C TYR A 358 14.68 12.70 2.71
N ALA A 359 14.91 13.08 1.45
CA ALA A 359 14.19 12.49 0.34
C ALA A 359 14.23 10.95 0.42
N GLY A 360 13.07 10.33 0.29
CA GLY A 360 12.87 8.92 0.55
C GLY A 360 12.17 8.60 1.87
N ASP A 361 12.31 9.43 2.89
CA ASP A 361 11.66 9.20 4.17
C ASP A 361 10.16 9.53 4.14
N ILE A 362 9.45 8.91 5.07
CA ILE A 362 8.06 9.23 5.36
C ILE A 362 7.99 9.83 6.76
N ILE A 363 7.34 10.97 6.85
CA ILE A 363 7.13 11.68 8.09
C ILE A 363 5.65 11.90 8.35
N GLY A 364 5.24 11.82 9.61
CA GLY A 364 3.92 12.24 10.06
C GLY A 364 4.00 13.64 10.66
N ILE A 365 3.19 14.57 10.17
CA ILE A 365 3.10 15.94 10.68
C ILE A 365 1.75 16.12 11.34
N PHE A 366 1.74 16.78 12.51
CA PHE A 366 0.47 17.19 13.13
C PHE A 366 -0.32 18.06 12.16
N ASP A 367 -1.57 17.67 11.90
CA ASP A 367 -2.45 18.36 10.99
C ASP A 367 -3.63 19.02 11.74
N PRO A 368 -3.69 20.34 11.81
CA PRO A 368 -4.86 21.03 12.38
C PRO A 368 -6.10 20.99 11.48
N GLY A 369 -6.12 20.16 10.43
CA GLY A 369 -7.22 20.05 9.48
C GLY A 369 -7.02 20.90 8.20
N ILE A 370 -5.76 21.18 7.84
CA ILE A 370 -5.44 22.01 6.69
C ILE A 370 -4.94 21.24 5.47
N PHE A 371 -4.50 19.99 5.65
CA PHE A 371 -3.98 19.17 4.58
C PHE A 371 -5.07 18.24 4.01
N SER A 372 -4.92 17.97 2.73
CA SER A 372 -5.69 16.97 1.98
C SER A 372 -4.74 15.95 1.34
N ILE A 373 -5.24 14.75 1.06
CA ILE A 373 -4.48 13.74 0.31
C ILE A 373 -4.19 14.29 -1.09
N GLY A 374 -2.94 14.20 -1.54
CA GLY A 374 -2.44 14.76 -2.80
C GLY A 374 -1.82 16.15 -2.67
N ASP A 375 -1.91 16.81 -1.52
CA ASP A 375 -1.32 18.13 -1.33
C ASP A 375 0.20 18.09 -1.41
N THR A 376 0.77 19.11 -2.07
CA THR A 376 2.21 19.32 -2.20
C THR A 376 2.69 20.41 -1.24
N ILE A 377 3.78 20.13 -0.56
CA ILE A 377 4.44 21.04 0.37
C ILE A 377 5.88 21.23 -0.10
N THR A 378 6.33 22.47 -0.25
CA THR A 378 7.67 22.75 -0.76
C THR A 378 8.28 24.02 -0.15
N THR A 379 9.62 24.07 -0.09
CA THR A 379 10.38 25.30 0.18
C THR A 379 10.89 25.96 -1.11
N SER A 380 10.72 25.29 -2.25
CA SER A 380 11.16 25.82 -3.54
C SER A 380 10.45 27.14 -3.89
N PRO A 381 11.19 28.16 -4.34
CA PRO A 381 10.58 29.39 -4.86
C PRO A 381 9.71 29.14 -6.10
N LYS A 382 10.00 28.10 -6.86
CA LYS A 382 9.15 27.60 -7.95
C LYS A 382 8.06 26.73 -7.35
N LYS A 383 6.90 27.30 -7.14
CA LYS A 383 5.74 26.56 -6.64
C LYS A 383 5.28 25.56 -7.71
N PHE A 384 5.53 24.28 -7.50
CA PHE A 384 5.06 23.20 -8.34
C PHE A 384 4.17 22.26 -7.53
N ALA A 385 3.29 21.55 -8.21
CA ALA A 385 2.47 20.51 -7.62
C ALA A 385 2.86 19.13 -8.17
N TYR A 386 2.99 18.13 -7.30
CA TYR A 386 3.09 16.74 -7.74
C TYR A 386 1.78 16.31 -8.40
N GLU A 387 1.85 15.32 -9.28
CA GLU A 387 0.65 14.71 -9.84
C GLU A 387 -0.29 14.27 -8.71
N GLY A 388 -1.55 14.69 -8.82
CA GLY A 388 -2.56 14.35 -7.83
C GLY A 388 -2.81 12.84 -7.75
N ILE A 389 -3.24 12.39 -6.58
CA ILE A 389 -3.66 11.00 -6.39
C ILE A 389 -5.10 10.88 -6.89
N PRO A 390 -5.37 10.06 -7.92
CA PRO A 390 -6.73 9.92 -8.45
C PRO A 390 -7.67 9.31 -7.41
N THR A 391 -8.90 9.78 -7.40
CA THR A 391 -9.96 9.24 -6.56
C THR A 391 -10.73 8.17 -7.34
N PHE A 392 -10.83 6.96 -6.80
CA PHE A 392 -11.59 5.87 -7.42
C PHE A 392 -13.08 6.14 -7.34
N ALA A 393 -13.82 5.76 -8.38
CA ALA A 393 -15.27 5.78 -8.36
C ALA A 393 -15.78 4.75 -7.34
N PRO A 394 -16.65 5.13 -6.39
CA PRO A 394 -17.33 4.18 -5.53
C PRO A 394 -18.22 3.22 -6.33
N GLU A 395 -18.29 1.98 -5.88
CA GLU A 395 -19.13 0.92 -6.47
C GLU A 395 -20.40 0.66 -5.63
N HIS A 396 -20.40 1.09 -4.37
CA HIS A 396 -21.53 0.88 -3.45
C HIS A 396 -21.92 2.19 -2.76
N PHE A 397 -23.21 2.40 -2.63
CA PHE A 397 -23.77 3.63 -2.06
C PHE A 397 -24.75 3.34 -0.95
N ALA A 398 -24.73 4.17 0.10
CA ALA A 398 -25.72 4.13 1.16
C ALA A 398 -26.08 5.54 1.62
N ARG A 399 -27.35 5.74 1.98
CA ARG A 399 -27.79 6.90 2.75
C ARG A 399 -27.47 6.66 4.21
N VAL A 400 -26.79 7.63 4.83
CA VAL A 400 -26.35 7.55 6.23
C VAL A 400 -26.91 8.70 7.02
N ARG A 401 -27.53 8.38 8.17
CA ARG A 401 -28.05 9.37 9.11
C ARG A 401 -27.83 8.92 10.55
N GLN A 402 -27.67 9.88 11.45
CA GLN A 402 -27.61 9.61 12.88
C GLN A 402 -28.98 9.16 13.42
N VAL A 403 -28.98 8.19 14.35
CA VAL A 403 -30.19 7.76 15.05
C VAL A 403 -30.63 8.82 16.05
N ASN A 404 -29.70 9.39 16.80
CA ASN A 404 -29.99 10.44 17.78
C ASN A 404 -29.64 11.82 17.21
N THR A 405 -30.68 12.66 17.00
CA THR A 405 -30.52 14.02 16.45
C THR A 405 -29.72 14.96 17.33
N MET A 406 -29.64 14.72 18.65
CA MET A 406 -28.80 15.52 19.56
C MET A 406 -27.29 15.32 19.31
N LYS A 407 -26.90 14.24 18.65
CA LYS A 407 -25.52 13.94 18.28
C LYS A 407 -25.09 14.44 16.89
N ARG A 408 -25.89 15.35 16.31
CA ARG A 408 -25.64 15.91 14.96
C ARG A 408 -24.23 16.47 14.78
N LYS A 409 -23.71 17.23 15.74
CA LYS A 409 -22.37 17.82 15.67
C LYS A 409 -21.28 16.74 15.61
N GLN A 410 -21.41 15.70 16.44
CA GLN A 410 -20.49 14.58 16.48
C GLN A 410 -20.56 13.76 15.17
N PHE A 411 -21.78 13.56 14.64
CA PHE A 411 -22.00 12.89 13.37
C PHE A 411 -21.31 13.62 12.21
N ILE A 412 -21.58 14.91 12.04
CA ILE A 412 -21.00 15.73 10.97
C ILE A 412 -19.46 15.76 11.10
N LYS A 413 -18.95 15.92 12.32
CA LYS A 413 -17.50 15.88 12.56
C LYS A 413 -16.92 14.53 12.18
N GLY A 414 -17.45 13.43 12.69
CA GLY A 414 -16.92 12.09 12.50
C GLY A 414 -16.95 11.67 11.03
N ILE A 415 -18.07 11.89 10.34
CA ILE A 415 -18.20 11.49 8.94
C ILE A 415 -17.25 12.29 8.02
N ASN A 416 -17.06 13.59 8.31
CA ASN A 416 -16.12 14.41 7.56
C ASN A 416 -14.65 13.99 7.80
N GLU A 417 -14.26 13.74 9.05
CA GLU A 417 -12.90 13.30 9.37
C GLU A 417 -12.59 11.95 8.71
N ILE A 418 -13.49 10.97 8.79
CA ILE A 418 -13.35 9.66 8.13
C ILE A 418 -13.26 9.80 6.60
N ALA A 419 -14.03 10.73 6.00
CA ALA A 419 -13.95 11.00 4.57
C ALA A 419 -12.64 11.68 4.17
N GLN A 420 -12.13 12.59 4.99
CA GLN A 420 -10.84 13.26 4.74
C GLN A 420 -9.64 12.30 4.86
N GLU A 421 -9.78 11.22 5.62
CA GLU A 421 -8.82 10.11 5.62
C GLU A 421 -8.90 9.26 4.33
N GLY A 422 -9.94 9.47 3.52
CA GLY A 422 -10.19 8.71 2.30
C GLY A 422 -10.77 7.31 2.54
N ALA A 423 -11.23 7.00 3.75
CA ALA A 423 -11.85 5.71 4.04
C ALA A 423 -13.25 5.56 3.40
N ILE A 424 -13.90 6.67 3.13
CA ILE A 424 -15.21 6.77 2.47
C ILE A 424 -15.25 8.04 1.60
N GLN A 425 -16.17 8.10 0.67
CA GLN A 425 -16.51 9.33 -0.05
C GLN A 425 -17.91 9.80 0.37
N ILE A 426 -18.08 11.12 0.52
CA ILE A 426 -19.33 11.71 0.96
C ILE A 426 -19.90 12.59 -0.16
N PHE A 427 -21.19 12.43 -0.38
CA PHE A 427 -21.94 13.21 -1.35
C PHE A 427 -23.20 13.78 -0.71
N GLN A 428 -23.63 14.92 -1.22
CA GLN A 428 -24.88 15.59 -0.83
C GLN A 428 -25.81 15.69 -2.02
N GLU A 429 -27.09 15.54 -1.80
CA GLU A 429 -28.09 15.90 -2.80
C GLU A 429 -28.16 17.43 -2.90
N PHE A 430 -28.47 17.94 -4.08
CA PHE A 430 -28.78 19.37 -4.23
C PHE A 430 -29.98 19.75 -3.39
N ASN A 431 -29.89 20.87 -2.70
CA ASN A 431 -30.93 21.41 -1.82
C ASN A 431 -31.19 20.64 -0.50
N THR A 432 -30.32 19.72 -0.12
CA THR A 432 -30.37 19.04 1.19
C THR A 432 -29.18 19.47 2.07
N GLY A 433 -29.39 19.41 3.39
CA GLY A 433 -28.31 19.67 4.37
C GLY A 433 -27.49 18.42 4.66
N MET A 434 -26.48 18.58 5.54
CA MET A 434 -25.63 17.48 6.06
C MET A 434 -26.33 16.57 7.08
N GLU A 435 -27.66 16.56 7.14
CA GLU A 435 -28.45 15.71 8.06
C GLU A 435 -28.53 14.28 7.54
N GLU A 436 -28.62 14.15 6.23
CA GLU A 436 -28.54 12.89 5.51
C GLU A 436 -27.47 13.02 4.43
N VAL A 437 -26.51 12.13 4.47
CA VAL A 437 -25.42 12.10 3.48
C VAL A 437 -25.49 10.80 2.69
N ILE A 438 -25.09 10.88 1.43
CA ILE A 438 -24.82 9.68 0.63
C ILE A 438 -23.35 9.36 0.81
N VAL A 439 -23.08 8.15 1.27
CA VAL A 439 -21.73 7.61 1.39
C VAL A 439 -21.49 6.65 0.25
N GLY A 440 -20.39 6.86 -0.47
CA GLY A 440 -19.89 5.96 -1.49
C GLY A 440 -18.62 5.24 -1.01
N VAL A 441 -18.51 3.96 -1.31
CA VAL A 441 -17.38 3.10 -0.96
C VAL A 441 -17.04 2.15 -2.11
N VAL A 442 -15.78 1.72 -2.18
CA VAL A 442 -15.33 0.73 -3.18
C VAL A 442 -15.82 -0.67 -2.79
N GLY A 443 -15.81 -1.00 -1.50
CA GLY A 443 -16.28 -2.28 -0.99
C GLY A 443 -17.15 -2.19 0.25
N THR A 444 -18.03 -3.17 0.43
CA THR A 444 -19.06 -3.14 1.47
C THR A 444 -18.54 -3.19 2.90
N LEU A 445 -17.35 -3.77 3.14
CA LEU A 445 -16.72 -3.76 4.46
C LEU A 445 -16.40 -2.35 4.96
N GLN A 446 -16.21 -1.37 4.07
CA GLN A 446 -15.99 0.01 4.46
C GLN A 446 -17.21 0.62 5.19
N PHE A 447 -18.43 0.16 4.91
CA PHE A 447 -19.61 0.56 5.68
C PHE A 447 -19.58 0.02 7.12
N ASP A 448 -19.07 -1.20 7.32
CA ASP A 448 -18.94 -1.77 8.67
C ASP A 448 -17.87 -1.00 9.46
N VAL A 449 -16.75 -0.66 8.81
CA VAL A 449 -15.70 0.18 9.41
C VAL A 449 -16.23 1.56 9.76
N LEU A 450 -17.02 2.19 8.87
CA LEU A 450 -17.66 3.48 9.13
C LEU A 450 -18.56 3.40 10.36
N ASN A 451 -19.44 2.39 10.43
CA ASN A 451 -20.36 2.21 11.56
C ASN A 451 -19.60 2.00 12.87
N TYR A 452 -18.59 1.12 12.86
CA TYR A 452 -17.72 0.85 14.00
C TYR A 452 -17.03 2.13 14.51
N ARG A 453 -16.39 2.88 13.60
CA ARG A 453 -15.66 4.09 13.95
C ARG A 453 -16.55 5.20 14.48
N LEU A 454 -17.71 5.45 13.84
CA LEU A 454 -18.68 6.45 14.32
C LEU A 454 -19.19 6.11 15.72
N GLN A 455 -19.43 4.83 16.00
CA GLN A 455 -19.89 4.38 17.31
C GLN A 455 -18.80 4.51 18.38
N HIS A 456 -17.56 4.03 18.11
CA HIS A 456 -16.52 3.90 19.14
C HIS A 456 -15.65 5.16 19.28
N GLU A 457 -15.41 5.90 18.22
CA GLU A 457 -14.58 7.11 18.25
C GLU A 457 -15.37 8.38 18.49
N TYR A 458 -16.60 8.45 17.94
CA TYR A 458 -17.45 9.66 18.01
C TYR A 458 -18.70 9.48 18.87
N ASN A 459 -18.94 8.26 19.37
CA ASN A 459 -20.12 7.92 20.16
C ASN A 459 -21.45 8.25 19.43
N VAL A 460 -21.51 7.92 18.14
CA VAL A 460 -22.67 8.16 17.25
C VAL A 460 -23.17 6.84 16.69
N GLU A 461 -24.42 6.53 16.95
CA GLU A 461 -25.14 5.43 16.31
C GLU A 461 -25.74 5.93 14.99
N ILE A 462 -25.57 5.16 13.92
CA ILE A 462 -26.06 5.51 12.58
C ILE A 462 -27.03 4.47 12.04
N ARG A 463 -27.88 4.92 11.10
CA ARG A 463 -28.66 4.05 10.25
C ARG A 463 -28.13 4.13 8.83
N LEU A 464 -27.84 2.97 8.25
CA LEU A 464 -27.38 2.78 6.88
C LEU A 464 -28.55 2.23 6.05
N GLU A 465 -28.86 2.91 4.95
CA GLU A 465 -29.83 2.47 3.97
C GLU A 465 -29.13 2.33 2.62
N LYS A 466 -28.94 1.09 2.15
CA LYS A 466 -28.29 0.83 0.87
C LYS A 466 -29.10 1.44 -0.28
N LEU A 467 -28.39 2.06 -1.22
CA LEU A 467 -28.96 2.67 -2.41
C LEU A 467 -28.64 1.80 -3.64
N PRO A 468 -29.50 1.77 -4.65
CA PRO A 468 -29.37 0.88 -5.80
C PRO A 468 -28.43 1.43 -6.90
N TYR A 469 -27.58 2.39 -6.57
CA TYR A 469 -26.65 2.98 -7.54
C TYR A 469 -25.38 2.13 -7.64
N GLU A 470 -24.88 2.00 -8.88
CA GLU A 470 -23.64 1.29 -9.19
C GLU A 470 -22.65 2.16 -9.95
N TYR A 471 -23.10 3.27 -10.54
CA TYR A 471 -22.27 4.14 -11.35
C TYR A 471 -22.32 5.57 -10.83
N ILE A 472 -21.15 6.19 -10.74
CA ILE A 472 -20.98 7.61 -10.48
C ILE A 472 -20.20 8.23 -11.62
N ARG A 473 -20.55 9.47 -11.99
CA ARG A 473 -19.86 10.22 -13.05
C ARG A 473 -19.70 11.68 -12.63
N TRP A 474 -18.50 12.20 -12.82
CA TRP A 474 -18.20 13.60 -12.63
C TRP A 474 -18.57 14.38 -13.87
N ILE A 475 -19.16 15.57 -13.70
CA ILE A 475 -19.47 16.48 -14.78
C ILE A 475 -18.26 17.36 -15.01
N GLU A 476 -17.61 17.24 -16.17
CA GLU A 476 -16.38 17.96 -16.49
C GLU A 476 -16.62 19.40 -16.98
N ASN A 477 -17.75 19.63 -17.62
CA ASN A 477 -18.08 20.94 -18.12
C ASN A 477 -18.85 21.79 -17.11
N THR A 478 -18.24 22.91 -16.71
CA THR A 478 -18.74 23.83 -15.69
C THR A 478 -19.91 24.70 -16.15
N GLU A 479 -20.17 24.78 -17.47
CA GLU A 479 -21.18 25.64 -18.07
C GLU A 479 -22.56 24.98 -18.25
N ILE A 480 -22.70 23.69 -17.89
CA ILE A 480 -23.97 22.99 -18.02
C ILE A 480 -24.96 23.37 -16.93
N ASP A 481 -26.17 23.71 -17.35
CA ASP A 481 -27.29 23.95 -16.45
C ASP A 481 -27.76 22.64 -15.80
N LEU A 482 -27.31 22.42 -14.57
CA LEU A 482 -27.63 21.23 -13.77
C LEU A 482 -29.13 21.08 -13.48
N GLU A 483 -29.90 22.18 -13.40
CA GLU A 483 -31.31 22.13 -13.11
C GLU A 483 -32.09 21.52 -14.29
N ASN A 484 -31.71 21.90 -15.52
CA ASN A 484 -32.38 21.44 -16.74
C ASN A 484 -31.79 20.15 -17.33
N LEU A 485 -30.79 19.55 -16.67
CA LEU A 485 -30.15 18.32 -17.14
C LEU A 485 -31.16 17.16 -17.17
N ARG A 486 -31.33 16.55 -18.35
CA ARG A 486 -32.33 15.50 -18.62
C ARG A 486 -31.71 14.11 -18.46
N GLY A 487 -32.15 13.37 -17.48
CA GLY A 487 -31.71 11.99 -17.25
C GLY A 487 -32.87 10.99 -17.26
N THR A 488 -32.57 9.79 -16.80
CA THR A 488 -33.56 8.78 -16.46
C THR A 488 -34.21 9.14 -15.11
N SER A 489 -35.40 8.60 -14.82
CA SER A 489 -36.14 8.90 -13.56
C SER A 489 -35.37 8.47 -12.31
N ASP A 490 -34.44 7.56 -12.44
CA ASP A 490 -33.58 6.99 -11.38
C ASP A 490 -32.23 7.70 -11.24
N MET A 491 -31.86 8.59 -12.18
CA MET A 491 -30.67 9.41 -12.08
C MET A 491 -30.74 10.39 -10.91
N LYS A 492 -29.69 10.47 -10.12
CA LYS A 492 -29.62 11.41 -9.00
C LYS A 492 -28.48 12.41 -9.20
N LYS A 493 -28.81 13.69 -9.01
CA LYS A 493 -27.83 14.80 -9.02
C LYS A 493 -27.28 15.01 -7.62
N ILE A 494 -25.99 14.97 -7.47
CA ILE A 494 -25.30 15.11 -6.19
C ILE A 494 -24.08 16.03 -6.34
N LYS A 495 -23.52 16.45 -5.23
CA LYS A 495 -22.24 17.19 -5.15
C LYS A 495 -21.32 16.54 -4.12
N ASP A 496 -20.03 16.60 -4.38
CA ASP A 496 -19.00 16.18 -3.41
C ASP A 496 -18.72 17.27 -2.36
N LEU A 497 -17.77 17.00 -1.45
CA LEU A 497 -17.35 17.95 -0.41
C LEU A 497 -16.73 19.23 -0.95
N LYS A 498 -16.16 19.20 -2.18
CA LYS A 498 -15.62 20.37 -2.87
C LYS A 498 -16.70 21.15 -3.64
N GLY A 499 -17.97 20.69 -3.61
CA GLY A 499 -19.08 21.29 -4.31
C GLY A 499 -19.15 20.94 -5.80
N ARG A 500 -18.32 20.02 -6.29
CA ARG A 500 -18.33 19.59 -7.69
C ARG A 500 -19.57 18.76 -7.98
N PRO A 501 -20.26 19.00 -9.11
CA PRO A 501 -21.46 18.27 -9.48
C PRO A 501 -21.15 16.87 -10.02
N LEU A 502 -21.97 15.89 -9.62
CA LEU A 502 -21.89 14.51 -10.06
C LEU A 502 -23.27 13.92 -10.29
N LEU A 503 -23.29 12.83 -11.04
CA LEU A 503 -24.49 12.05 -11.31
C LEU A 503 -24.33 10.62 -10.80
N LEU A 504 -25.36 10.09 -10.15
CA LEU A 504 -25.48 8.68 -9.78
C LEU A 504 -26.45 7.99 -10.73
N PHE A 505 -26.14 6.75 -11.12
CA PHE A 505 -26.92 5.92 -12.01
C PHE A 505 -27.03 4.49 -11.49
N ILE A 506 -28.13 3.82 -11.79
CA ILE A 506 -28.36 2.42 -11.42
C ILE A 506 -27.61 1.47 -12.37
N ASN A 507 -27.44 1.85 -13.65
CA ASN A 507 -26.81 1.00 -14.65
C ASN A 507 -26.15 1.84 -15.76
N SER A 508 -25.34 1.19 -16.60
CA SER A 508 -24.61 1.83 -17.71
C SER A 508 -25.54 2.39 -18.80
N TRP A 509 -26.70 1.78 -19.02
CA TRP A 509 -27.69 2.27 -19.99
C TRP A 509 -28.19 3.67 -19.61
N SER A 510 -28.46 3.91 -18.31
CA SER A 510 -28.88 5.24 -17.80
C SER A 510 -27.80 6.30 -18.04
N VAL A 511 -26.51 5.94 -18.00
CA VAL A 511 -25.40 6.83 -18.35
C VAL A 511 -25.49 7.23 -19.83
N GLY A 512 -25.61 6.24 -20.73
CA GLY A 512 -25.71 6.46 -22.18
C GLY A 512 -26.91 7.34 -22.55
N MET A 513 -28.09 7.04 -22.01
CA MET A 513 -29.31 7.83 -22.23
C MET A 513 -29.18 9.29 -21.75
N THR A 514 -28.44 9.51 -20.68
CA THR A 514 -28.22 10.88 -20.17
C THR A 514 -27.30 11.66 -21.09
N LEU A 515 -26.26 11.03 -21.64
CA LEU A 515 -25.37 11.65 -22.63
C LEU A 515 -26.14 11.99 -23.93
N GLU A 516 -26.96 11.08 -24.43
CA GLU A 516 -27.74 11.28 -25.65
C GLU A 516 -28.77 12.43 -25.50
N ARG A 517 -29.35 12.64 -24.32
CA ARG A 517 -30.37 13.67 -24.04
C ARG A 517 -29.79 15.06 -23.77
N ASN A 518 -28.48 15.17 -23.53
CA ASN A 518 -27.82 16.43 -23.18
C ASN A 518 -26.61 16.65 -24.10
N GLU A 519 -26.84 17.32 -25.20
CA GLU A 519 -25.78 17.64 -26.15
C GLU A 519 -24.68 18.48 -25.46
N GLY A 520 -23.44 18.07 -25.63
CA GLY A 520 -22.27 18.74 -25.02
C GLY A 520 -21.96 18.33 -23.59
N LEU A 521 -22.73 17.44 -22.95
CA LEU A 521 -22.41 16.90 -21.63
C LEU A 521 -21.18 15.99 -21.69
N VAL A 522 -20.17 16.29 -20.87
CA VAL A 522 -18.96 15.47 -20.72
C VAL A 522 -18.92 14.87 -19.33
N LEU A 523 -18.92 13.54 -19.28
CA LEU A 523 -18.88 12.76 -18.04
C LEU A 523 -17.56 12.01 -17.93
N SER A 524 -16.91 12.07 -16.75
CA SER A 524 -15.71 11.32 -16.41
C SER A 524 -15.98 10.23 -15.38
N GLU A 525 -15.24 9.13 -15.48
CA GLU A 525 -15.24 8.04 -14.50
C GLU A 525 -14.35 8.33 -13.29
N PHE A 526 -13.47 9.31 -13.42
CA PHE A 526 -12.51 9.67 -12.37
C PHE A 526 -12.69 11.12 -11.96
N GLY A 527 -12.70 11.36 -10.66
CA GLY A 527 -12.60 12.72 -10.14
C GLY A 527 -11.17 13.24 -10.31
N ARG A 528 -11.02 14.39 -10.97
CA ARG A 528 -9.73 15.10 -10.93
C ARG A 528 -9.49 15.57 -9.50
N ALA A 529 -8.25 15.42 -9.01
CA ALA A 529 -7.84 15.81 -7.67
C ALA A 529 -8.08 17.32 -7.37
#